data_b795fa94138011c9c2096baf67f2f845
#
_entry.id   b795fa94138011c9c2096baf67f2f845
#
_cell.length_a   1.000
_cell.length_b   1.000
_cell.length_c   1.000
_cell.angle_alpha   90.00
_cell.angle_beta   90.00
_cell.angle_gamma   90.00
#
_symmetry.space_group_name_H-M   'P 1'
#
loop_
_entity.id
_entity.type
_entity.pdbx_description
1 polymer ?
#
loop_
_entity_poly.entity_id
_entity_poly.type
_entity_poly.pdbx_seq_one_letter_code
_entity_poly.pdbx_strand_id
1 'polypeptide(L)'
;RIHRKLQKAAGEGYAAEVFLSGEREAAGIPFTIEGRADGIFTDEAGVTVIDEIKTTAVLSDDIAEDMNPCHWAQGMVYGALYGRQQGLEKLDVRLTYYQIDTDDILRFVRHFTLEELEAFLQDLLEQYAPWAQRQLAWKEQRGVSLSALDFPFPAYRPGQRALAGEVYRACTAA
;
A
#
# COMPACT_ATOMS: atom_id res chain seq x y z
N ARG A 1 0.97 -8.64 -16.13
CA ARG A 1 0.98 -9.92 -16.90
C ARG A 1 1.89 -10.96 -16.21
N ILE A 2 3.06 -10.58 -15.73
CA ILE A 2 4.03 -11.47 -15.07
C ILE A 2 3.51 -11.93 -13.70
N HIS A 3 3.03 -11.02 -12.83
CA HIS A 3 2.43 -11.39 -11.54
C HIS A 3 1.38 -12.49 -11.70
N ARG A 4 0.43 -12.36 -12.63
CA ARG A 4 -0.57 -13.40 -12.89
C ARG A 4 0.01 -14.73 -13.36
N LYS A 5 1.17 -14.71 -14.06
CA LYS A 5 1.86 -15.96 -14.48
C LYS A 5 2.42 -16.66 -13.23
N LEU A 6 3.07 -15.92 -12.33
CA LEU A 6 3.64 -16.45 -11.09
C LEU A 6 2.56 -16.92 -10.12
N GLN A 7 1.51 -16.11 -9.92
CA GLN A 7 0.36 -16.45 -9.07
C GLN A 7 -0.32 -17.74 -9.51
N LYS A 8 -0.53 -17.94 -10.84
CA LYS A 8 -1.10 -19.18 -11.38
C LYS A 8 -0.18 -20.39 -11.23
N ALA A 9 1.14 -20.18 -11.33
CA ALA A 9 2.13 -21.24 -11.17
C ALA A 9 2.33 -21.65 -9.69
N ALA A 10 1.89 -20.82 -8.73
CA ALA A 10 2.01 -21.09 -7.30
C ALA A 10 1.09 -22.22 -6.80
N GLY A 11 0.03 -22.58 -7.60
CA GLY A 11 -0.82 -23.74 -7.32
C GLY A 11 -1.98 -23.49 -6.36
N GLU A 12 -2.58 -24.59 -5.89
CA GLU A 12 -3.69 -24.54 -4.93
C GLU A 12 -3.20 -24.02 -3.57
N GLY A 13 -4.05 -23.22 -2.90
CA GLY A 13 -3.72 -22.61 -1.60
C GLY A 13 -3.04 -21.25 -1.68
N TYR A 14 -2.67 -20.77 -2.88
CA TYR A 14 -2.15 -19.42 -3.06
C TYR A 14 -3.28 -18.42 -3.35
N ALA A 15 -3.60 -17.57 -2.37
CA ALA A 15 -4.58 -16.50 -2.53
C ALA A 15 -3.91 -15.28 -3.17
N ALA A 16 -4.28 -14.97 -4.43
CA ALA A 16 -3.72 -13.88 -5.19
C ALA A 16 -4.51 -12.59 -5.02
N GLU A 17 -3.82 -11.44 -5.07
CA GLU A 17 -4.44 -10.10 -5.08
C GLU A 17 -5.36 -9.86 -3.86
N VAL A 18 -4.89 -10.22 -2.66
CA VAL A 18 -5.69 -10.14 -1.43
C VAL A 18 -5.78 -8.69 -0.97
N PHE A 19 -6.99 -8.13 -0.97
CA PHE A 19 -7.23 -6.80 -0.42
C PHE A 19 -7.14 -6.81 1.11
N LEU A 20 -6.37 -5.88 1.65
CA LEU A 20 -6.14 -5.68 3.08
C LEU A 20 -6.46 -4.23 3.45
N SER A 21 -7.11 -4.05 4.59
CA SER A 21 -7.42 -2.73 5.13
C SER A 21 -7.30 -2.77 6.66
N GLY A 22 -6.86 -1.69 7.26
CA GLY A 22 -6.80 -1.58 8.71
C GLY A 22 -6.71 -0.13 9.17
N GLU A 23 -7.21 0.13 10.37
CA GLU A 23 -7.16 1.44 10.99
C GLU A 23 -6.08 1.46 12.07
N ARG A 24 -5.35 2.55 12.17
CA ARG A 24 -4.34 2.83 13.20
C ARG A 24 -4.41 4.30 13.57
N GLU A 25 -3.90 4.61 14.75
CA GLU A 25 -3.72 5.98 15.20
C GLU A 25 -2.23 6.25 15.46
N ALA A 26 -1.73 7.39 14.97
CA ALA A 26 -0.41 7.88 15.28
C ALA A 26 -0.44 9.40 15.46
N ALA A 27 0.19 9.89 16.52
CA ALA A 27 0.25 11.32 16.87
C ALA A 27 -1.14 12.00 16.88
N GLY A 28 -2.18 11.31 17.33
CA GLY A 28 -3.57 11.80 17.40
C GLY A 28 -4.28 11.89 16.04
N ILE A 29 -3.73 11.27 14.99
CA ILE A 29 -4.34 11.22 13.66
C ILE A 29 -4.79 9.79 13.38
N PRO A 30 -6.07 9.57 12.99
CA PRO A 30 -6.51 8.29 12.48
C PRO A 30 -6.02 8.09 11.05
N PHE A 31 -5.43 6.92 10.78
CA PHE A 31 -5.01 6.47 9.47
C PHE A 31 -5.79 5.24 9.06
N THR A 32 -6.29 5.24 7.84
CA THR A 32 -6.77 4.05 7.16
C THR A 32 -5.68 3.59 6.19
N ILE A 33 -5.16 2.39 6.40
CA ILE A 33 -4.13 1.78 5.56
C ILE A 33 -4.80 0.72 4.72
N GLU A 34 -4.69 0.86 3.41
CA GLU A 34 -5.27 -0.08 2.45
C GLU A 34 -4.23 -0.51 1.43
N GLY A 35 -4.35 -1.73 0.97
CA GLY A 35 -3.49 -2.24 -0.07
C GLY A 35 -3.92 -3.61 -0.57
N ARG A 36 -3.13 -4.15 -1.48
CA ARG A 36 -3.40 -5.43 -2.08
C ARG A 36 -2.11 -6.23 -2.13
N ALA A 37 -2.03 -7.29 -1.31
CA ALA A 37 -0.90 -8.21 -1.32
C ALA A 37 -0.93 -9.03 -2.61
N ASP A 38 0.22 -9.18 -3.27
CA ASP A 38 0.33 -9.97 -4.51
C ASP A 38 -0.06 -11.44 -4.28
N GLY A 39 0.29 -11.98 -3.10
CA GLY A 39 -0.09 -13.32 -2.72
C GLY A 39 -0.01 -13.60 -1.24
N ILE A 40 -0.86 -14.50 -0.76
CA ILE A 40 -0.84 -15.03 0.59
C ILE A 40 -1.06 -16.54 0.51
N PHE A 41 -0.24 -17.31 1.20
CA PHE A 41 -0.36 -18.76 1.24
C PHE A 41 0.17 -19.32 2.56
N THR A 42 -0.06 -20.60 2.81
CA THR A 42 0.54 -21.32 3.94
C THR A 42 1.59 -22.26 3.38
N ASP A 43 2.79 -22.23 3.93
CA ASP A 43 3.87 -23.12 3.53
C ASP A 43 3.70 -24.56 4.07
N GLU A 44 4.63 -25.44 3.72
CA GLU A 44 4.62 -26.85 4.14
C GLU A 44 4.76 -27.03 5.68
N ALA A 45 5.33 -26.04 6.36
CA ALA A 45 5.46 -26.03 7.82
C ALA A 45 4.22 -25.46 8.52
N GLY A 46 3.19 -25.04 7.77
CA GLY A 46 1.99 -24.43 8.30
C GLY A 46 2.15 -22.94 8.64
N VAL A 47 3.21 -22.27 8.16
CA VAL A 47 3.44 -20.86 8.40
C VAL A 47 2.77 -20.04 7.30
N THR A 48 2.05 -18.99 7.67
CA THR A 48 1.50 -18.03 6.71
C THR A 48 2.61 -17.18 6.09
N VAL A 49 2.59 -17.05 4.78
CA VAL A 49 3.57 -16.28 4.00
C VAL A 49 2.85 -15.19 3.22
N ILE A 50 3.30 -13.95 3.38
CA ILE A 50 2.94 -12.82 2.53
C ILE A 50 3.97 -12.75 1.40
N ASP A 51 3.53 -12.86 0.15
CA ASP A 51 4.40 -12.85 -1.03
C ASP A 51 4.25 -11.53 -1.79
N GLU A 52 5.35 -10.82 -1.89
CA GLU A 52 5.45 -9.56 -2.65
C GLU A 52 6.28 -9.81 -3.91
N ILE A 53 5.67 -9.64 -5.08
CA ILE A 53 6.28 -9.95 -6.36
C ILE A 53 6.81 -8.67 -7.03
N LYS A 54 8.06 -8.69 -7.41
CA LYS A 54 8.72 -7.59 -8.12
C LYS A 54 9.33 -8.07 -9.44
N THR A 55 9.17 -7.26 -10.48
CA THR A 55 9.86 -7.48 -11.76
C THR A 55 11.06 -6.55 -11.85
N THR A 56 12.16 -7.06 -12.37
CA THR A 56 13.41 -6.30 -12.49
C THR A 56 14.16 -6.65 -13.78
N ALA A 57 14.93 -5.69 -14.30
CA ALA A 57 15.90 -5.89 -15.38
C ALA A 57 17.35 -6.03 -14.83
N VAL A 58 17.53 -5.98 -13.50
CA VAL A 58 18.83 -6.24 -12.87
C VAL A 58 19.24 -7.68 -13.15
N LEU A 59 20.51 -7.91 -13.47
CA LEU A 59 21.03 -9.26 -13.73
C LEU A 59 20.80 -10.17 -12.53
N SER A 60 20.50 -11.44 -12.76
CA SER A 60 20.13 -12.38 -11.70
C SER A 60 21.19 -12.48 -10.61
N ASP A 61 22.47 -12.43 -10.96
CA ASP A 61 23.60 -12.48 -10.01
C ASP A 61 23.72 -11.22 -9.14
N ASP A 62 23.14 -10.09 -9.58
CA ASP A 62 23.17 -8.81 -8.88
C ASP A 62 21.90 -8.55 -8.06
N ILE A 63 20.91 -9.44 -8.11
CA ILE A 63 19.68 -9.33 -7.32
C ILE A 63 20.01 -9.76 -5.89
N ALA A 64 20.02 -8.78 -4.97
CA ALA A 64 20.29 -9.00 -3.56
C ALA A 64 19.02 -8.81 -2.70
N GLU A 65 19.01 -9.43 -1.53
CA GLU A 65 17.91 -9.35 -0.57
C GLU A 65 17.62 -7.91 -0.13
N ASP A 66 18.65 -7.09 0.01
CA ASP A 66 18.61 -5.71 0.47
C ASP A 66 18.58 -4.68 -0.66
N MET A 67 18.40 -5.13 -1.90
CA MET A 67 18.41 -4.28 -3.10
C MET A 67 17.47 -3.07 -2.98
N ASN A 68 16.29 -3.26 -2.37
CA ASN A 68 15.35 -2.17 -2.14
C ASN A 68 14.55 -2.38 -0.84
N PRO A 69 14.84 -1.59 0.21
CA PRO A 69 14.15 -1.73 1.49
C PRO A 69 12.65 -1.45 1.42
N CYS A 70 12.18 -0.66 0.44
CA CYS A 70 10.75 -0.40 0.27
C CYS A 70 9.95 -1.65 -0.13
N HIS A 71 10.58 -2.63 -0.79
CA HIS A 71 9.90 -3.88 -1.11
C HIS A 71 9.61 -4.71 0.15
N TRP A 72 10.57 -4.77 1.08
CA TRP A 72 10.35 -5.37 2.39
C TRP A 72 9.30 -4.62 3.19
N ALA A 73 9.39 -3.29 3.22
CA ALA A 73 8.42 -2.45 3.94
C ALA A 73 6.99 -2.70 3.48
N GLN A 74 6.77 -2.86 2.18
CA GLN A 74 5.45 -3.17 1.62
C GLN A 74 4.94 -4.52 2.12
N GLY A 75 5.74 -5.57 2.03
CA GLY A 75 5.37 -6.90 2.53
C GLY A 75 5.15 -6.92 4.05
N MET A 76 5.96 -6.18 4.82
CA MET A 76 5.82 -6.05 6.28
C MET A 76 4.51 -5.34 6.66
N VAL A 77 4.13 -4.27 5.95
CA VAL A 77 2.83 -3.59 6.16
C VAL A 77 1.67 -4.55 5.90
N TYR A 78 1.72 -5.31 4.80
CA TYR A 78 0.69 -6.33 4.54
C TYR A 78 0.69 -7.44 5.59
N GLY A 79 1.87 -7.84 6.07
CA GLY A 79 2.01 -8.78 7.17
C GLY A 79 1.35 -8.29 8.46
N ALA A 80 1.56 -7.02 8.85
CA ALA A 80 0.92 -6.41 10.01
C ALA A 80 -0.61 -6.39 9.88
N LEU A 81 -1.13 -6.01 8.70
CA LEU A 81 -2.57 -5.95 8.45
C LEU A 81 -3.19 -7.35 8.49
N TYR A 82 -2.64 -8.30 7.74
CA TYR A 82 -3.16 -9.66 7.65
C TYR A 82 -3.01 -10.42 8.97
N GLY A 83 -1.83 -10.36 9.58
CA GLY A 83 -1.55 -11.06 10.84
C GLY A 83 -2.51 -10.63 11.94
N ARG A 84 -2.81 -9.33 12.06
CA ARG A 84 -3.81 -8.83 13.00
C ARG A 84 -5.23 -9.29 12.67
N GLN A 85 -5.64 -9.25 11.40
CA GLN A 85 -6.97 -9.70 10.98
C GLN A 85 -7.21 -11.18 11.27
N GLN A 86 -6.15 -12.01 11.14
CA GLN A 86 -6.22 -13.45 11.34
C GLN A 86 -5.84 -13.89 12.75
N GLY A 87 -5.40 -12.99 13.63
CA GLY A 87 -4.94 -13.31 14.98
C GLY A 87 -3.68 -14.18 15.00
N LEU A 88 -2.76 -13.98 14.06
CA LEU A 88 -1.51 -14.74 13.97
C LEU A 88 -0.49 -14.18 14.97
N GLU A 89 0.33 -15.06 15.56
CA GLU A 89 1.46 -14.64 16.41
C GLU A 89 2.73 -14.37 15.59
N LYS A 90 2.88 -15.07 14.47
CA LYS A 90 4.04 -14.99 13.58
C LYS A 90 3.63 -15.27 12.14
N LEU A 91 4.39 -14.76 11.21
CA LEU A 91 4.26 -15.02 9.78
C LEU A 91 5.57 -14.70 9.05
N ASP A 92 5.65 -15.12 7.81
CA ASP A 92 6.78 -14.84 6.94
C ASP A 92 6.42 -13.81 5.89
N VAL A 93 7.40 -13.00 5.51
CA VAL A 93 7.34 -12.14 4.33
C VAL A 93 8.33 -12.68 3.31
N ARG A 94 7.87 -12.89 2.10
CA ARG A 94 8.68 -13.34 0.96
C ARG A 94 8.73 -12.26 -0.11
N LEU A 95 9.93 -11.91 -0.57
CA LEU A 95 10.13 -11.16 -1.81
C LEU A 95 10.40 -12.15 -2.94
N THR A 96 9.61 -12.05 -3.99
CA THR A 96 9.78 -12.84 -5.21
C THR A 96 10.17 -11.90 -6.35
N TYR A 97 11.45 -11.91 -6.74
CA TYR A 97 11.95 -11.17 -7.89
C TYR A 97 11.87 -12.03 -9.15
N TYR A 98 11.33 -11.44 -10.20
CA TYR A 98 11.31 -12.01 -11.54
C TYR A 98 12.17 -11.17 -12.47
N GLN A 99 13.25 -11.75 -12.98
CA GLN A 99 14.12 -11.13 -13.96
C GLN A 99 13.46 -11.23 -15.34
N ILE A 100 13.29 -10.09 -16.03
CA ILE A 100 12.44 -9.99 -17.22
C ILE A 100 13.08 -10.54 -18.50
N ASP A 101 14.42 -10.62 -18.56
CA ASP A 101 15.17 -11.05 -19.74
C ASP A 101 15.51 -12.56 -19.73
N THR A 102 15.71 -13.11 -18.52
CA THR A 102 16.12 -14.52 -18.32
C THR A 102 15.02 -15.42 -17.82
N ASP A 103 13.88 -14.84 -17.39
CA ASP A 103 12.79 -15.55 -16.70
C ASP A 103 13.19 -16.16 -15.34
N ASP A 104 14.34 -15.74 -14.77
CA ASP A 104 14.81 -16.22 -13.47
C ASP A 104 13.90 -15.73 -12.34
N ILE A 105 13.73 -16.58 -11.33
CA ILE A 105 12.94 -16.27 -10.14
C ILE A 105 13.80 -16.45 -8.90
N LEU A 106 14.06 -15.35 -8.20
CA LEU A 106 14.78 -15.35 -6.93
C LEU A 106 13.82 -15.04 -5.79
N ARG A 107 13.98 -15.77 -4.68
CA ARG A 107 13.10 -15.61 -3.52
C ARG A 107 13.94 -15.41 -2.26
N PHE A 108 13.54 -14.39 -1.48
CA PHE A 108 14.11 -14.10 -0.17
C PHE A 108 12.99 -14.14 0.85
N VAL A 109 13.21 -14.74 2.01
CA VAL A 109 12.22 -14.92 3.06
C VAL A 109 12.75 -14.35 4.37
N ARG A 110 11.94 -13.58 5.07
CA ARG A 110 12.19 -13.12 6.44
C ARG A 110 11.05 -13.53 7.34
N HIS A 111 11.41 -13.93 8.55
CA HIS A 111 10.50 -14.37 9.58
C HIS A 111 10.20 -13.21 10.53
N PHE A 112 8.94 -13.02 10.87
CA PHE A 112 8.51 -11.95 11.78
C PHE A 112 7.50 -12.46 12.80
N THR A 113 7.56 -11.90 14.00
CA THR A 113 6.43 -11.90 14.92
C THR A 113 5.45 -10.81 14.52
N LEU A 114 4.17 -10.96 14.92
CA LEU A 114 3.19 -9.90 14.69
C LEU A 114 3.57 -8.62 15.43
N GLU A 115 4.16 -8.74 16.64
CA GLU A 115 4.63 -7.59 17.43
C GLU A 115 5.67 -6.76 16.67
N GLU A 116 6.65 -7.40 16.02
CA GLU A 116 7.67 -6.72 15.19
C GLU A 116 7.03 -5.98 14.01
N LEU A 117 6.07 -6.61 13.34
CA LEU A 117 5.37 -6.00 12.19
C LEU A 117 4.46 -4.84 12.62
N GLU A 118 3.75 -4.97 13.73
CA GLU A 118 2.92 -3.89 14.27
C GLU A 118 3.80 -2.72 14.75
N ALA A 119 4.93 -2.98 15.40
CA ALA A 119 5.87 -1.95 15.80
C ALA A 119 6.46 -1.21 14.58
N PHE A 120 6.82 -1.95 13.54
CA PHE A 120 7.29 -1.37 12.28
C PHE A 120 6.22 -0.47 11.63
N LEU A 121 4.98 -0.94 11.54
CA LEU A 121 3.87 -0.15 10.97
C LEU A 121 3.61 1.11 11.80
N GLN A 122 3.62 0.99 13.13
CA GLN A 122 3.41 2.14 14.03
C GLN A 122 4.52 3.20 13.86
N ASP A 123 5.79 2.78 13.79
CA ASP A 123 6.92 3.67 13.55
C ASP A 123 6.82 4.40 12.20
N LEU A 124 6.43 3.72 11.13
CA LEU A 124 6.17 4.35 9.84
C LEU A 124 5.09 5.42 9.92
N LEU A 125 4.00 5.16 10.62
CA LEU A 125 2.90 6.10 10.77
C LEU A 125 3.31 7.31 11.62
N GLU A 126 4.10 7.11 12.67
CA GLU A 126 4.64 8.20 13.49
C GLU A 126 5.60 9.09 12.70
N GLN A 127 6.44 8.52 11.85
CA GLN A 127 7.30 9.29 10.95
C GLN A 127 6.50 10.05 9.88
N TYR A 128 5.39 9.51 9.42
CA TYR A 128 4.52 10.14 8.44
C TYR A 128 3.57 11.21 9.02
N ALA A 129 3.21 11.07 10.30
CA ALA A 129 2.23 11.93 10.97
C ALA A 129 2.52 13.44 10.87
N PRO A 130 3.78 13.95 11.02
CA PRO A 130 4.05 15.38 10.87
C PRO A 130 3.69 15.92 9.48
N TRP A 131 3.89 15.13 8.43
CA TRP A 131 3.46 15.49 7.08
C TRP A 131 1.94 15.50 6.96
N ALA A 132 1.26 14.48 7.48
CA ALA A 132 -0.20 14.40 7.50
C ALA A 132 -0.83 15.58 8.25
N GLN A 133 -0.29 15.95 9.44
CA GLN A 133 -0.72 17.14 10.19
C GLN A 133 -0.62 18.41 9.35
N ARG A 134 0.51 18.60 8.67
CA ARG A 134 0.71 19.75 7.79
C ARG A 134 -0.30 19.77 6.63
N GLN A 135 -0.60 18.62 6.04
CA GLN A 135 -1.60 18.53 4.97
C GLN A 135 -3.02 18.85 5.47
N LEU A 136 -3.38 18.38 6.66
CA LEU A 136 -4.67 18.71 7.29
C LEU A 136 -4.79 20.21 7.56
N ALA A 137 -3.80 20.81 8.20
CA ALA A 137 -3.78 22.26 8.46
C ALA A 137 -3.83 23.08 7.16
N TRP A 138 -3.07 22.67 6.14
CA TRP A 138 -3.11 23.30 4.82
C TRP A 138 -4.48 23.18 4.16
N LYS A 139 -5.13 22.01 4.24
CA LYS A 139 -6.46 21.79 3.70
C LYS A 139 -7.48 22.73 4.33
N GLU A 140 -7.40 22.94 5.66
CA GLU A 140 -8.26 23.85 6.39
C GLU A 140 -8.04 25.31 5.94
N GLN A 141 -6.79 25.79 5.97
CA GLN A 141 -6.44 27.15 5.53
C GLN A 141 -6.86 27.42 4.09
N ARG A 142 -6.64 26.46 3.20
CA ARG A 142 -7.07 26.54 1.79
C ARG A 142 -8.59 26.59 1.67
N GLY A 143 -9.31 25.81 2.49
CA GLY A 143 -10.77 25.83 2.52
C GLY A 143 -11.32 27.21 2.89
N VAL A 144 -10.78 27.82 3.96
CA VAL A 144 -11.13 29.18 4.36
C VAL A 144 -10.83 30.21 3.27
N SER A 145 -9.65 30.16 2.69
CA SER A 145 -9.24 31.06 1.61
C SER A 145 -10.12 30.94 0.37
N LEU A 146 -10.43 29.69 -0.04
CA LEU A 146 -11.30 29.43 -1.21
C LEU A 146 -12.75 29.88 -0.98
N SER A 147 -13.26 29.75 0.25
CA SER A 147 -14.60 30.19 0.61
C SER A 147 -14.78 31.71 0.57
N ALA A 148 -13.66 32.47 0.73
CA ALA A 148 -13.63 33.93 0.65
C ALA A 148 -13.36 34.46 -0.75
N LEU A 149 -13.10 33.59 -1.73
CA LEU A 149 -12.84 33.99 -3.11
C LEU A 149 -14.14 34.27 -3.87
N ASP A 150 -14.29 35.52 -4.29
CA ASP A 150 -15.33 35.88 -5.26
C ASP A 150 -14.95 35.41 -6.66
N PHE A 151 -15.96 35.20 -7.49
CA PHE A 151 -15.71 34.88 -8.90
C PHE A 151 -15.07 36.09 -9.60
N PRO A 152 -13.87 35.95 -10.20
CA PRO A 152 -13.03 37.08 -10.60
C PRO A 152 -13.54 37.86 -11.86
N PHE A 153 -14.68 37.46 -12.40
CA PHE A 153 -15.28 38.11 -13.58
C PHE A 153 -16.69 38.58 -13.27
N PRO A 154 -17.20 39.61 -13.96
CA PRO A 154 -18.52 40.16 -13.71
C PRO A 154 -19.67 39.16 -13.95
N ALA A 155 -19.45 38.16 -14.82
CA ALA A 155 -20.43 37.14 -15.14
C ALA A 155 -19.77 35.82 -15.59
N TYR A 156 -20.49 34.74 -15.41
CA TYR A 156 -20.10 33.44 -15.98
C TYR A 156 -20.35 33.43 -17.49
N ARG A 157 -19.45 32.80 -18.23
CA ARG A 157 -19.70 32.50 -19.66
C ARG A 157 -20.85 31.46 -19.75
N PRO A 158 -21.58 31.44 -20.89
CA PRO A 158 -22.62 30.45 -21.14
C PRO A 158 -22.09 29.02 -20.88
N GLY A 159 -22.80 28.24 -20.08
CA GLY A 159 -22.44 26.86 -19.71
C GLY A 159 -21.40 26.70 -18.59
N GLN A 160 -20.61 27.73 -18.26
CA GLN A 160 -19.53 27.62 -17.27
C GLN A 160 -20.05 27.28 -15.85
N ARG A 161 -21.14 27.93 -15.43
CA ARG A 161 -21.75 27.66 -14.11
C ARG A 161 -22.35 26.25 -14.03
N ALA A 162 -22.97 25.78 -15.12
CA ALA A 162 -23.51 24.44 -15.20
C ALA A 162 -22.39 23.40 -15.11
N LEU A 163 -21.31 23.57 -15.88
CA LEU A 163 -20.15 22.69 -15.83
C LEU A 163 -19.51 22.64 -14.44
N ALA A 164 -19.31 23.78 -13.78
CA ALA A 164 -18.78 23.84 -12.43
C ALA A 164 -19.67 23.08 -11.42
N GLY A 165 -21.00 23.20 -11.56
CA GLY A 165 -21.96 22.46 -10.73
C GLY A 165 -21.92 20.95 -10.96
N GLU A 166 -21.76 20.49 -12.20
CA GLU A 166 -21.62 19.06 -12.50
C GLU A 166 -20.29 18.48 -11.95
N VAL A 167 -19.18 19.20 -12.12
CA VAL A 167 -17.88 18.81 -11.56
C VAL A 167 -17.96 18.73 -10.03
N TYR A 168 -18.56 19.74 -9.38
CA TYR A 168 -18.73 19.73 -7.93
C TYR A 168 -19.54 18.50 -7.47
N ARG A 169 -20.67 18.22 -8.10
CA ARG A 169 -21.51 17.05 -7.76
C ARG A 169 -20.77 15.73 -7.97
N ALA A 170 -20.02 15.60 -9.06
CA ALA A 170 -19.23 14.40 -9.31
C ALA A 170 -18.13 14.18 -8.26
N CYS A 171 -17.49 15.27 -7.78
CA CYS A 171 -16.45 15.18 -6.74
C CYS A 171 -17.00 14.98 -5.32
N THR A 172 -18.27 15.31 -5.06
CA THR A 172 -18.89 15.19 -3.73
C THR A 172 -19.77 13.95 -3.58
N ALA A 173 -20.09 13.26 -4.67
CA ALA A 173 -20.88 12.04 -4.69
C ALA A 173 -20.03 10.74 -4.60
N ALA A 174 -18.71 10.87 -4.54
CA ALA A 174 -17.74 9.79 -4.35
C ALA A 174 -17.34 9.75 -2.88
#